data_22ca7508da42fd9c7d679a2cb7c83bcc
#
_entry.id   22ca7508da42fd9c7d679a2cb7c83bcc
#
_cell.length_a   1.000
_cell.length_b   1.000
_cell.length_c   1.000
_cell.angle_alpha   90.00
_cell.angle_beta   90.00
_cell.angle_gamma   90.00
#
_symmetry.space_group_name_H-M   'P 1'
#
loop_
_entity.id
_entity.type
_entity.pdbx_description
1 polymer ?
#
loop_
_entity_poly.entity_id
_entity_poly.type
_entity_poly.pdbx_seq_one_letter_code
_entity_poly.pdbx_strand_id
1 'polypeptide(L)'
;EGKDDYNLIFSAHGLPQKIVDNGDPYEKQMKEHVEILSKMLNEKDLNFKSINLAYQSKVGPMKWLEPSLEDMLKNFKNQKVLIYPMAFIIDNSETDFELDIEYRHVAQELEIKDYKVCKCVNDSDKFVEAIKDICNIS
;
A
#
# COMPACT_ATOMS: atom_id res chain seq x y z
N GLU A 1 -20.23 5.01 5.24
CA GLU A 1 -20.62 4.15 4.12
C GLU A 1 -19.56 3.08 3.86
N GLY A 2 -19.92 1.80 4.09
CA GLY A 2 -19.37 0.63 3.42
C GLY A 2 -17.85 0.43 3.36
N LYS A 3 -17.12 0.57 4.48
CA LYS A 3 -15.70 0.13 4.53
C LYS A 3 -15.61 -1.37 4.19
N ASP A 4 -16.59 -2.14 4.60
CA ASP A 4 -16.69 -3.58 4.37
C ASP A 4 -16.82 -3.96 2.89
N ASP A 5 -17.11 -2.98 2.01
CA ASP A 5 -17.22 -3.18 0.56
C ASP A 5 -15.87 -2.98 -0.17
N TYR A 6 -14.86 -2.40 0.49
CA TYR A 6 -13.57 -2.14 -0.13
C TYR A 6 -12.58 -3.28 0.07
N ASN A 7 -11.84 -3.57 -0.98
CA ASN A 7 -10.61 -4.35 -0.91
C ASN A 7 -9.47 -3.39 -0.60
N LEU A 8 -8.80 -3.58 0.53
CA LEU A 8 -7.63 -2.79 0.91
C LEU A 8 -6.38 -3.39 0.28
N ILE A 9 -5.59 -2.56 -0.38
CA ILE A 9 -4.27 -2.93 -0.91
C ILE A 9 -3.23 -2.04 -0.26
N PHE A 10 -2.34 -2.63 0.52
CA PHE A 10 -1.11 -2.00 0.95
C PHE A 10 -0.15 -1.99 -0.24
N SER A 11 0.17 -0.81 -0.75
CA SER A 11 1.09 -0.63 -1.86
C SER A 11 2.45 -0.17 -1.36
N ALA A 12 3.46 -1.01 -1.46
CA ALA A 12 4.84 -0.72 -1.12
C ALA A 12 5.67 -0.52 -2.39
N HIS A 13 6.75 0.26 -2.29
CA HIS A 13 7.70 0.36 -3.41
C HIS A 13 8.30 -1.01 -3.70
N GLY A 14 8.32 -1.40 -4.98
CA GLY A 14 8.93 -2.66 -5.40
C GLY A 14 10.45 -2.64 -5.26
N LEU A 15 11.03 -3.82 -5.19
CA LEU A 15 12.46 -4.06 -5.31
C LEU A 15 12.72 -5.19 -6.32
N PRO A 16 13.87 -5.15 -7.02
CA PRO A 16 14.31 -6.31 -7.79
C PRO A 16 14.42 -7.55 -6.91
N GLN A 17 13.86 -8.67 -7.36
CA GLN A 17 13.86 -9.92 -6.62
C GLN A 17 15.27 -10.35 -6.17
N LYS A 18 16.26 -10.11 -7.02
CA LYS A 18 17.67 -10.45 -6.73
C LYS A 18 18.20 -9.78 -5.45
N ILE A 19 17.72 -8.58 -5.12
CA ILE A 19 18.15 -7.88 -3.89
C ILE A 19 17.67 -8.68 -2.67
N VAL A 20 16.42 -9.11 -2.69
CA VAL A 20 15.82 -9.91 -1.61
C VAL A 20 16.47 -11.31 -1.54
N ASP A 21 16.72 -11.93 -2.67
CA ASP A 21 17.40 -13.24 -2.74
C ASP A 21 18.84 -13.17 -2.16
N ASN A 22 19.45 -11.99 -2.21
CA ASN A 22 20.76 -11.74 -1.60
C ASN A 22 20.70 -11.39 -0.10
N GLY A 23 19.52 -11.48 0.52
CA GLY A 23 19.36 -11.36 1.96
C GLY A 23 18.81 -10.01 2.45
N ASP A 24 18.30 -9.13 1.56
CA ASP A 24 17.63 -7.92 1.99
C ASP A 24 16.33 -8.28 2.74
N PRO A 25 16.10 -7.74 3.95
CA PRO A 25 14.94 -8.10 4.77
C PRO A 25 13.65 -7.39 4.35
N TYR A 26 13.67 -6.51 3.35
CA TYR A 26 12.57 -5.62 2.99
C TYR A 26 11.23 -6.34 2.79
N GLU A 27 11.21 -7.40 1.97
CA GLU A 27 9.97 -8.15 1.70
C GLU A 27 9.37 -8.73 2.98
N LYS A 28 10.23 -9.32 3.84
CA LYS A 28 9.81 -9.87 5.13
C LYS A 28 9.23 -8.77 6.03
N GLN A 29 9.92 -7.64 6.12
CA GLN A 29 9.46 -6.49 6.92
C GLN A 29 8.13 -5.93 6.41
N MET A 30 7.92 -5.85 5.09
CA MET A 30 6.64 -5.41 4.53
C MET A 30 5.50 -6.38 4.88
N LYS A 31 5.72 -7.67 4.80
CA LYS A 31 4.74 -8.69 5.19
C LYS A 31 4.39 -8.61 6.67
N GLU A 32 5.38 -8.52 7.54
CA GLU A 32 5.18 -8.34 8.99
C GLU A 32 4.41 -7.05 9.31
N HIS A 33 4.72 -5.95 8.62
CA HIS A 33 4.02 -4.68 8.79
C HIS A 33 2.54 -4.78 8.39
N VAL A 34 2.23 -5.47 7.29
CA VAL A 34 0.84 -5.73 6.88
C VAL A 34 0.10 -6.55 7.94
N GLU A 35 0.73 -7.57 8.52
CA GLU A 35 0.13 -8.37 9.59
C GLU A 35 -0.23 -7.52 10.82
N ILE A 36 0.70 -6.67 11.27
CA ILE A 36 0.51 -5.77 12.40
C ILE A 36 -0.63 -4.79 12.12
N LEU A 37 -0.62 -4.12 10.96
CA LEU A 37 -1.66 -3.17 10.60
C LEU A 37 -3.03 -3.83 10.45
N SER A 38 -3.09 -5.03 9.85
CA SER A 38 -4.32 -5.79 9.71
C SER A 38 -4.95 -6.14 11.06
N LYS A 39 -4.12 -6.55 12.04
CA LYS A 39 -4.55 -6.80 13.40
C LYS A 39 -5.10 -5.53 14.06
N MET A 40 -4.39 -4.41 13.94
CA MET A 40 -4.83 -3.12 14.50
C MET A 40 -6.14 -2.63 13.87
N LEU A 41 -6.34 -2.85 12.57
CA LEU A 41 -7.60 -2.51 11.89
C LEU A 41 -8.76 -3.33 12.46
N ASN A 42 -8.58 -4.63 12.62
CA ASN A 42 -9.60 -5.52 13.21
C ASN A 42 -9.95 -5.13 14.66
N GLU A 43 -8.94 -4.78 15.48
CA GLU A 43 -9.15 -4.31 16.86
C GLU A 43 -9.96 -3.01 16.95
N LYS A 44 -9.99 -2.23 15.86
CA LYS A 44 -10.75 -0.97 15.74
C LYS A 44 -12.07 -1.13 14.97
N ASP A 45 -12.54 -2.36 14.75
CA ASP A 45 -13.73 -2.67 13.94
C ASP A 45 -13.70 -2.06 12.53
N LEU A 46 -12.49 -1.93 11.96
CA LEU A 46 -12.26 -1.48 10.60
C LEU A 46 -12.07 -2.70 9.69
N ASN A 47 -13.18 -3.32 9.34
CA ASN A 47 -13.18 -4.48 8.48
C ASN A 47 -13.17 -4.07 7.00
N PHE A 48 -12.40 -4.81 6.20
CA PHE A 48 -12.35 -4.69 4.75
C PHE A 48 -12.77 -6.03 4.12
N LYS A 49 -13.27 -5.98 2.90
CA LYS A 49 -13.64 -7.19 2.16
C LYS A 49 -12.43 -8.12 1.97
N SER A 50 -11.27 -7.56 1.71
CA SER A 50 -9.97 -8.25 1.71
C SER A 50 -8.84 -7.28 2.05
N ILE A 51 -7.71 -7.83 2.54
CA ILE A 51 -6.48 -7.09 2.78
C ILE A 51 -5.37 -7.76 1.98
N ASN A 52 -4.64 -6.97 1.20
CA ASN A 52 -3.64 -7.46 0.25
C ASN A 52 -2.38 -6.60 0.32
N LEU A 53 -1.24 -7.18 -0.07
CA LEU A 53 0.03 -6.47 -0.28
C LEU A 53 0.41 -6.56 -1.75
N ALA A 54 0.76 -5.44 -2.35
CA ALA A 54 1.29 -5.37 -3.71
C ALA A 54 2.45 -4.37 -3.79
N TYR A 55 3.21 -4.45 -4.87
CA TYR A 55 4.41 -3.64 -5.07
C TYR A 55 4.27 -2.76 -6.30
N GLN A 56 4.53 -1.45 -6.12
CA GLN A 56 4.49 -0.43 -7.17
C GLN A 56 5.89 -0.10 -7.71
N SER A 57 5.95 0.76 -8.73
CA SER A 57 7.18 1.34 -9.27
C SER A 57 8.12 0.34 -9.96
N LYS A 58 7.56 -0.74 -10.51
CA LYS A 58 8.32 -1.70 -11.32
C LYS A 58 8.82 -1.04 -12.59
N VAL A 59 10.13 -1.16 -12.86
CA VAL A 59 10.76 -0.65 -14.09
C VAL A 59 11.70 -1.68 -14.71
N GLY A 60 11.74 -1.68 -16.05
CA GLY A 60 12.64 -2.54 -16.81
C GLY A 60 12.25 -4.03 -16.82
N PRO A 61 13.06 -4.87 -17.49
CA PRO A 61 12.73 -6.26 -17.79
C PRO A 61 13.08 -7.26 -16.68
N MET A 62 13.80 -6.84 -15.63
CA MET A 62 14.20 -7.74 -14.56
C MET A 62 13.01 -8.18 -13.71
N LYS A 63 13.18 -9.30 -13.00
CA LYS A 63 12.18 -9.78 -12.05
C LYS A 63 12.16 -8.90 -10.80
N TRP A 64 10.97 -8.45 -10.43
CA TRP A 64 10.68 -7.66 -9.23
C TRP A 64 9.86 -8.47 -8.22
N LEU A 65 9.76 -7.95 -6.99
CA LEU A 65 8.84 -8.49 -6.00
C LEU A 65 7.41 -8.57 -6.53
N GLU A 66 6.71 -9.64 -6.21
CA GLU A 66 5.36 -9.95 -6.66
C GLU A 66 4.38 -10.07 -5.49
N PRO A 67 3.09 -9.81 -5.75
CA PRO A 67 2.51 -9.33 -7.00
C PRO A 67 2.80 -7.84 -7.23
N SER A 68 2.90 -7.43 -8.51
CA SER A 68 2.88 -6.00 -8.84
C SER A 68 1.49 -5.41 -8.56
N LEU A 69 1.43 -4.10 -8.32
CA LEU A 69 0.13 -3.44 -8.09
C LEU A 69 -0.79 -3.59 -9.30
N GLU A 70 -0.25 -3.48 -10.52
CA GLU A 70 -1.02 -3.69 -11.75
C GLU A 70 -1.65 -5.09 -11.79
N ASP A 71 -0.87 -6.14 -11.52
CA ASP A 71 -1.39 -7.52 -11.54
C ASP A 71 -2.40 -7.75 -10.40
N MET A 72 -2.19 -7.15 -9.24
CA MET A 72 -3.14 -7.22 -8.14
C MET A 72 -4.49 -6.60 -8.53
N LEU A 73 -4.49 -5.43 -9.19
CA LEU A 73 -5.71 -4.73 -9.58
C LEU A 73 -6.57 -5.53 -10.56
N LYS A 74 -5.97 -6.39 -11.40
CA LYS A 74 -6.70 -7.27 -12.33
C LYS A 74 -7.71 -8.20 -11.64
N ASN A 75 -7.52 -8.47 -10.35
CA ASN A 75 -8.42 -9.34 -9.58
C ASN A 75 -9.70 -8.63 -9.08
N PHE A 76 -9.82 -7.31 -9.25
CA PHE A 76 -10.87 -6.52 -8.61
C PHE A 76 -11.83 -5.84 -9.59
N LYS A 77 -12.00 -6.41 -10.79
CA LYS A 77 -13.03 -5.94 -11.76
C LYS A 77 -14.40 -5.84 -11.08
N ASN A 78 -15.11 -4.72 -11.32
CA ASN A 78 -16.41 -4.40 -10.72
C ASN A 78 -16.44 -4.33 -9.18
N GLN A 79 -15.28 -4.21 -8.55
CA GLN A 79 -15.15 -4.09 -7.09
C GLN A 79 -14.58 -2.72 -6.70
N LYS A 80 -14.66 -2.42 -5.41
CA LYS A 80 -14.09 -1.19 -4.84
C LYS A 80 -12.70 -1.49 -4.26
N VAL A 81 -11.76 -0.60 -4.52
CA VAL A 81 -10.36 -0.72 -4.09
C VAL A 81 -9.94 0.53 -3.34
N LEU A 82 -9.30 0.35 -2.20
CA LEU A 82 -8.63 1.39 -1.44
C LEU A 82 -7.13 1.09 -1.40
N ILE A 83 -6.33 2.01 -1.89
CA ILE A 83 -4.86 1.91 -1.84
C ILE A 83 -4.33 2.64 -0.61
N TYR A 84 -3.49 1.98 0.17
CA TYR A 84 -2.72 2.61 1.24
C TYR A 84 -1.23 2.60 0.86
N PRO A 85 -0.62 3.77 0.65
CA PRO A 85 0.82 3.88 0.35
C PRO A 85 1.63 3.47 1.58
N MET A 86 2.14 2.25 1.58
CA MET A 86 2.90 1.69 2.68
C MET A 86 4.39 1.99 2.52
N ALA A 87 5.07 2.28 3.65
CA ALA A 87 6.46 2.70 3.69
C ALA A 87 6.74 4.08 3.07
N PHE A 88 5.70 4.86 2.80
CA PHE A 88 5.79 6.27 2.44
C PHE A 88 5.35 7.13 3.62
N ILE A 89 6.20 8.06 4.03
CA ILE A 89 5.91 8.97 5.16
C ILE A 89 5.22 10.24 4.66
N ILE A 90 5.61 10.74 3.50
CA ILE A 90 5.12 11.98 2.92
C ILE A 90 4.59 11.74 1.51
N ASP A 91 3.50 12.42 1.15
CA ASP A 91 3.01 12.41 -0.23
C ASP A 91 4.06 12.98 -1.18
N ASN A 92 4.30 12.31 -2.28
CA ASN A 92 5.32 12.61 -3.27
C ASN A 92 4.90 12.14 -4.67
N SER A 93 5.79 12.21 -5.66
CA SER A 93 5.48 11.79 -7.04
C SER A 93 5.03 10.33 -7.16
N GLU A 94 5.49 9.43 -6.29
CA GLU A 94 5.12 8.02 -6.31
C GLU A 94 3.74 7.76 -5.67
N THR A 95 3.27 8.67 -4.81
CA THR A 95 1.94 8.57 -4.20
C THR A 95 0.90 9.43 -4.93
N ASP A 96 1.22 10.66 -5.27
CA ASP A 96 0.27 11.59 -5.90
C ASP A 96 0.19 11.38 -7.42
N PHE A 97 1.30 11.15 -8.11
CA PHE A 97 1.29 10.95 -9.56
C PHE A 97 1.12 9.48 -9.93
N GLU A 98 1.98 8.60 -9.47
CA GLU A 98 1.93 7.17 -9.83
C GLU A 98 0.64 6.51 -9.32
N LEU A 99 0.35 6.58 -8.01
CA LEU A 99 -0.83 5.90 -7.45
C LEU A 99 -2.14 6.60 -7.79
N ASP A 100 -2.21 7.93 -7.70
CA ASP A 100 -3.48 8.63 -7.86
C ASP A 100 -3.80 9.02 -9.31
N ILE A 101 -2.83 9.14 -10.19
CA ILE A 101 -3.06 9.45 -11.60
C ILE A 101 -2.86 8.23 -12.48
N GLU A 102 -1.65 7.67 -12.54
CA GLU A 102 -1.34 6.57 -13.47
C GLU A 102 -2.14 5.31 -13.13
N TYR A 103 -2.12 4.83 -11.89
CA TYR A 103 -2.89 3.65 -11.49
C TYR A 103 -4.40 3.89 -11.45
N ARG A 104 -4.86 5.12 -11.33
CA ARG A 104 -6.29 5.43 -11.53
C ARG A 104 -6.73 5.18 -12.96
N HIS A 105 -5.91 5.50 -13.95
CA HIS A 105 -6.17 5.12 -15.35
C HIS A 105 -6.21 3.61 -15.54
N VAL A 106 -5.24 2.89 -14.98
CA VAL A 106 -5.23 1.42 -15.01
C VAL A 106 -6.50 0.85 -14.37
N ALA A 107 -6.92 1.40 -13.23
CA ALA A 107 -8.14 0.98 -12.56
C ALA A 107 -9.40 1.21 -13.41
N GLN A 108 -9.46 2.31 -14.16
CA GLN A 108 -10.55 2.60 -15.09
C GLN A 108 -10.58 1.59 -16.25
N GLU A 109 -9.42 1.29 -16.86
CA GLU A 109 -9.30 0.29 -17.92
C GLU A 109 -9.68 -1.12 -17.46
N LEU A 110 -9.39 -1.46 -16.20
CA LEU A 110 -9.76 -2.72 -15.55
C LEU A 110 -11.21 -2.75 -15.04
N GLU A 111 -11.99 -1.69 -15.28
CA GLU A 111 -13.39 -1.58 -14.84
C GLU A 111 -13.55 -1.72 -13.31
N ILE A 112 -12.60 -1.18 -12.52
CA ILE A 112 -12.74 -1.11 -11.08
C ILE A 112 -13.83 -0.09 -10.73
N LYS A 113 -14.80 -0.51 -9.90
CA LYS A 113 -16.01 0.27 -9.63
C LYS A 113 -15.72 1.58 -8.88
N ASP A 114 -14.79 1.55 -7.94
CA ASP A 114 -14.34 2.72 -7.18
C ASP A 114 -12.88 2.52 -6.77
N TYR A 115 -12.04 3.49 -7.07
CA TYR A 115 -10.61 3.48 -6.79
C TYR A 115 -10.23 4.70 -5.97
N LYS A 116 -9.74 4.47 -4.75
CA LYS A 116 -9.32 5.53 -3.83
C LYS A 116 -7.90 5.30 -3.36
N VAL A 117 -7.18 6.40 -3.13
CA VAL A 117 -5.83 6.39 -2.57
C VAL A 117 -5.84 7.16 -1.26
N CYS A 118 -5.31 6.54 -0.20
CA CYS A 118 -5.10 7.22 1.08
C CYS A 118 -3.94 8.21 0.99
N LYS A 119 -4.04 9.29 1.73
CA LYS A 119 -2.89 10.16 1.99
C LYS A 119 -1.86 9.46 2.88
N CYS A 120 -0.59 9.80 2.69
CA CYS A 120 0.46 9.44 3.64
C CYS A 120 0.24 10.11 5.00
N VAL A 121 0.99 9.68 6.00
CA VAL A 121 0.87 10.24 7.37
C VAL A 121 1.29 11.71 7.44
N ASN A 122 2.18 12.15 6.54
CA ASN A 122 2.68 13.52 6.45
C ASN A 122 3.09 14.07 7.84
N ASP A 123 2.56 15.23 8.21
CA ASP A 123 2.80 15.91 9.48
C ASP A 123 1.65 15.75 10.50
N SER A 124 0.90 14.65 10.41
CA SER A 124 -0.20 14.40 11.34
C SER A 124 0.27 14.37 12.80
N ASP A 125 -0.54 14.92 13.71
CA ASP A 125 -0.21 14.99 15.15
C ASP A 125 0.17 13.63 15.73
N LYS A 126 -0.54 12.56 15.33
CA LYS A 126 -0.24 11.20 15.79
C LYS A 126 1.12 10.70 15.31
N PHE A 127 1.54 11.07 14.11
CA PHE A 127 2.85 10.71 13.60
C PHE A 127 3.96 11.48 14.33
N VAL A 128 3.75 12.76 14.61
CA VAL A 128 4.68 13.58 15.41
C VAL A 128 4.81 13.03 16.84
N GLU A 129 3.70 12.62 17.46
CA GLU A 129 3.72 11.96 18.77
C GLU A 129 4.53 10.66 18.74
N ALA A 130 4.30 9.80 17.73
CA ALA A 130 5.05 8.57 17.56
C ALA A 130 6.56 8.81 17.41
N ILE A 131 6.97 9.84 16.67
CA ILE A 131 8.38 10.23 16.55
C ILE A 131 8.95 10.64 17.91
N LYS A 132 8.21 11.43 18.68
CA LYS A 132 8.64 11.82 20.03
C LYS A 132 8.87 10.60 20.93
N ASP A 133 7.95 9.65 20.91
CA ASP A 133 8.04 8.42 21.70
C ASP A 133 9.25 7.58 21.29
N ILE A 134 9.48 7.40 19.99
CA ILE A 134 10.63 6.64 19.46
C ILE A 134 11.95 7.30 19.81
N CYS A 135 12.01 8.62 19.75
CA CYS A 135 13.22 9.39 20.03
C CYS A 135 13.41 9.71 21.54
N ASN A 136 12.47 9.34 22.41
CA ASN A 136 12.45 9.69 23.84
C ASN A 136 12.58 11.20 24.07
N ILE A 137 11.97 12.00 23.23
CA ILE A 137 11.94 13.46 23.34
C ILE A 137 10.68 13.85 24.10
N SER A 138 10.86 14.36 25.29
CA SER A 138 9.77 14.87 26.12
C SER A 138 9.31 16.27 25.69
#